data_2545667a295e39c3ec2937cb4290cd3e
#
_entry.id   2545667a295e39c3ec2937cb4290cd3e
#
_cell.length_a   1.000
_cell.length_b   1.000
_cell.length_c   1.000
_cell.angle_alpha   90.00
_cell.angle_beta   90.00
_cell.angle_gamma   90.00
#
_symmetry.space_group_name_H-M   'P 1'
#
loop_
_entity.id
_entity.type
_entity.pdbx_description
1 polymer ?
#
loop_
_entity_poly.entity_id
_entity_poly.type
_entity_poly.pdbx_seq_one_letter_code
_entity_poly.pdbx_strand_id
1 'polypeptide(L)'
;MSKVLKNYNDKITQNYSQNHKALDIVGQGKTGSVLDYITAHTSGVVEEVRKNATGFETGGSYGNYVLIRHANGYKTRYAHLAYGTIIVNKGTAVSAGQVIGYMGNTGTAYGGHLHFEVISPSGEKLNPYSYLTHSLPSTTTPSNQNVNVYYRVKTQKHGWLPEVKNLDDYAGYQNSPVTSVAIKVSQGTIKYRVHNKGGKWLPYVTGYNINEFTNGYAGNNNIIDAIEIYYYTPNNIRPYKKARYKVNGYPYQYDNERKNGMDGYAGVIGVPVTTLQIKVD
;
A
#
# COMPACT_ATOMS: atom_id res chain seq x y z
N MET A 1 5.01 -16.13 -4.49
CA MET A 1 5.15 -14.92 -5.33
C MET A 1 5.34 -15.38 -6.77
N SER A 2 4.46 -14.98 -7.67
CA SER A 2 4.69 -15.24 -9.10
C SER A 2 5.71 -14.23 -9.62
N LYS A 3 6.66 -14.67 -10.38
CA LYS A 3 7.71 -13.86 -10.99
C LYS A 3 7.33 -13.61 -12.44
N VAL A 4 7.61 -12.43 -12.95
CA VAL A 4 7.30 -12.05 -14.34
C VAL A 4 8.05 -12.96 -15.32
N LEU A 5 9.29 -13.33 -14.99
CA LEU A 5 10.07 -14.35 -15.65
C LEU A 5 10.03 -15.65 -14.86
N LYS A 6 9.87 -16.80 -15.53
CA LYS A 6 9.82 -18.10 -14.87
C LYS A 6 11.18 -18.49 -14.27
N ASN A 7 12.28 -18.21 -14.97
CA ASN A 7 13.64 -18.45 -14.50
C ASN A 7 14.20 -17.18 -13.88
N TYR A 8 14.43 -17.26 -12.60
CA TYR A 8 14.79 -16.10 -11.81
C TYR A 8 16.28 -15.86 -11.72
N ASN A 9 16.66 -14.77 -12.23
CA ASN A 9 17.68 -13.77 -11.90
C ASN A 9 17.53 -12.63 -12.90
N ASP A 10 16.34 -12.02 -12.83
CA ASP A 10 15.98 -10.93 -13.71
C ASP A 10 16.93 -9.77 -13.50
N LYS A 11 17.55 -9.32 -14.57
CA LYS A 11 18.37 -8.13 -14.56
C LYS A 11 17.59 -6.98 -15.18
N ILE A 12 17.37 -5.96 -14.39
CA ILE A 12 16.79 -4.71 -14.88
C ILE A 12 17.88 -3.95 -15.63
N THR A 13 17.64 -3.72 -16.92
CA THR A 13 18.56 -2.98 -17.80
C THR A 13 18.14 -1.53 -17.96
N GLN A 14 16.83 -1.23 -17.81
CA GLN A 14 16.33 0.14 -17.79
C GLN A 14 15.27 0.29 -16.71
N ASN A 15 15.44 1.30 -15.85
CA ASN A 15 14.51 1.62 -14.77
C ASN A 15 13.37 2.52 -15.25
N TYR A 16 12.29 2.50 -14.47
CA TYR A 16 11.18 3.44 -14.61
C TYR A 16 11.65 4.89 -14.43
N SER A 17 11.24 5.77 -15.35
CA SER A 17 11.55 7.19 -15.33
C SER A 17 10.43 8.02 -15.96
N GLN A 18 10.58 9.34 -16.02
CA GLN A 18 9.64 10.25 -16.70
C GLN A 18 9.50 9.88 -18.20
N ASN A 19 10.58 9.49 -18.85
CA ASN A 19 10.63 9.18 -20.28
C ASN A 19 10.49 7.68 -20.58
N HIS A 20 10.54 6.81 -19.56
CA HIS A 20 10.41 5.37 -19.69
C HIS A 20 9.48 4.83 -18.60
N LYS A 21 8.19 4.74 -18.89
CA LYS A 21 7.14 4.37 -17.93
C LYS A 21 7.00 2.85 -17.77
N ALA A 22 8.13 2.14 -17.70
CA ALA A 22 8.23 0.68 -17.62
C ALA A 22 9.50 0.24 -16.89
N LEU A 23 9.68 -1.07 -16.74
CA LEU A 23 10.97 -1.70 -16.49
C LEU A 23 11.36 -2.53 -17.71
N ASP A 24 12.61 -2.42 -18.16
CA ASP A 24 13.18 -3.35 -19.11
C ASP A 24 14.03 -4.39 -18.37
N ILE A 25 13.72 -5.66 -18.60
CA ILE A 25 14.25 -6.80 -17.83
C ILE A 25 14.80 -7.82 -18.79
N VAL A 26 16.04 -8.25 -18.60
CA VAL A 26 16.66 -9.36 -19.34
C VAL A 26 16.75 -10.60 -18.46
N GLY A 27 16.67 -11.77 -19.10
CA GLY A 27 16.83 -13.04 -18.42
C GLY A 27 18.27 -13.37 -18.06
N GLN A 28 18.43 -14.51 -17.38
CA GLN A 28 19.76 -15.00 -16.99
C GLN A 28 20.56 -15.57 -18.14
N GLY A 29 21.82 -15.25 -18.10
CA GLY A 29 22.90 -16.01 -18.72
C GLY A 29 23.31 -15.58 -20.11
N LYS A 30 22.46 -14.95 -20.91
CA LYS A 30 22.85 -14.31 -22.18
C LYS A 30 21.98 -13.10 -22.43
N THR A 31 22.55 -11.92 -22.43
CA THR A 31 21.87 -10.70 -22.84
C THR A 31 21.19 -10.95 -24.20
N GLY A 32 19.87 -10.76 -24.26
CA GLY A 32 19.11 -10.97 -25.49
C GLY A 32 18.68 -12.41 -25.77
N SER A 33 18.68 -13.31 -24.79
CA SER A 33 18.11 -14.64 -24.97
C SER A 33 16.60 -14.54 -25.21
N VAL A 34 16.17 -14.99 -26.38
CA VAL A 34 14.75 -15.09 -26.78
C VAL A 34 14.06 -16.32 -26.16
N LEU A 35 14.72 -17.02 -25.25
CA LEU A 35 14.24 -18.30 -24.71
C LEU A 35 13.68 -18.19 -23.29
N ASP A 36 13.71 -17.00 -22.66
CA ASP A 36 13.16 -16.85 -21.34
C ASP A 36 11.63 -16.82 -21.36
N TYR A 37 11.04 -17.69 -20.56
CA TYR A 37 9.59 -17.74 -20.40
C TYR A 37 9.07 -16.49 -19.69
N ILE A 38 8.11 -15.83 -20.29
CA ILE A 38 7.38 -14.74 -19.68
C ILE A 38 6.11 -15.30 -19.03
N THR A 39 5.91 -14.98 -17.75
CA THR A 39 4.75 -15.44 -16.98
C THR A 39 3.86 -14.28 -16.55
N ALA A 40 2.56 -14.55 -16.46
CA ALA A 40 1.62 -13.60 -15.88
C ALA A 40 2.00 -13.31 -14.41
N HIS A 41 2.22 -12.05 -14.07
CA HIS A 41 2.57 -11.62 -12.71
C HIS A 41 1.45 -11.96 -11.71
N THR A 42 0.21 -11.72 -12.10
CA THR A 42 -1.00 -11.90 -11.30
C THR A 42 -2.09 -12.51 -12.17
N SER A 43 -3.00 -13.29 -11.59
CA SER A 43 -4.17 -13.84 -12.29
C SER A 43 -5.03 -12.74 -12.89
N GLY A 44 -5.60 -12.99 -14.06
CA GLY A 44 -6.42 -12.02 -14.77
C GLY A 44 -7.00 -12.55 -16.06
N VAL A 45 -7.48 -11.64 -16.90
CA VAL A 45 -8.00 -11.94 -18.24
C VAL A 45 -7.20 -11.14 -19.27
N VAL A 46 -6.76 -11.79 -20.32
CA VAL A 46 -6.07 -11.12 -21.43
C VAL A 46 -7.05 -10.14 -22.09
N GLU A 47 -6.74 -8.85 -21.98
CA GLU A 47 -7.56 -7.76 -22.55
C GLU A 47 -7.15 -7.45 -24.00
N GLU A 48 -5.86 -7.47 -24.27
CA GLU A 48 -5.29 -7.24 -25.59
C GLU A 48 -4.13 -8.17 -25.86
N VAL A 49 -3.95 -8.51 -27.13
CA VAL A 49 -2.78 -9.28 -27.60
C VAL A 49 -2.43 -8.85 -29.02
N ARG A 50 -1.13 -8.68 -29.29
CA ARG A 50 -0.56 -8.52 -30.63
C ARG A 50 0.46 -9.61 -30.85
N LYS A 51 0.44 -10.27 -32.03
CA LYS A 51 1.26 -11.45 -32.33
C LYS A 51 1.99 -11.39 -33.70
N ASN A 52 1.81 -10.30 -34.45
CA ASN A 52 2.16 -10.22 -35.84
C ASN A 52 3.46 -9.45 -36.16
N ALA A 53 4.13 -8.92 -35.15
CA ALA A 53 5.43 -8.27 -35.32
C ALA A 53 6.50 -9.34 -35.51
N THR A 54 7.18 -9.35 -36.66
CA THR A 54 8.22 -10.36 -37.01
C THR A 54 9.63 -9.93 -36.60
N GLY A 55 9.83 -8.65 -36.26
CA GLY A 55 11.13 -8.08 -35.88
C GLY A 55 11.04 -6.62 -35.43
N PHE A 56 12.11 -5.88 -35.72
CA PHE A 56 12.22 -4.48 -35.34
C PHE A 56 11.16 -3.60 -36.05
N GLU A 57 10.59 -2.68 -35.33
CA GLU A 57 9.65 -1.66 -35.80
C GLU A 57 10.08 -0.29 -35.26
N THR A 58 9.87 0.78 -35.99
CA THR A 58 10.16 2.16 -35.57
C THR A 58 8.99 2.80 -34.83
N GLY A 59 9.20 3.97 -34.24
CA GLY A 59 8.11 4.81 -33.70
C GLY A 59 7.62 4.41 -32.31
N GLY A 60 8.44 3.75 -31.49
CA GLY A 60 8.07 3.40 -30.12
C GLY A 60 7.11 2.21 -30.00
N SER A 61 7.13 1.32 -31.01
CA SER A 61 6.26 0.14 -31.07
C SER A 61 6.56 -0.86 -29.95
N TYR A 62 5.52 -1.34 -29.28
CA TYR A 62 5.59 -2.46 -28.31
C TYR A 62 5.91 -3.82 -28.94
N GLY A 63 5.92 -3.93 -30.30
CA GLY A 63 6.03 -5.21 -30.98
C GLY A 63 4.90 -6.18 -30.63
N ASN A 64 5.23 -7.43 -30.38
CA ASN A 64 4.28 -8.39 -29.85
C ASN A 64 4.12 -8.19 -28.34
N TYR A 65 2.88 -8.18 -27.88
CA TYR A 65 2.60 -7.96 -26.47
C TYR A 65 1.35 -8.68 -25.99
N VAL A 66 1.27 -8.86 -24.69
CA VAL A 66 0.07 -9.28 -23.96
C VAL A 66 -0.25 -8.20 -22.92
N LEU A 67 -1.50 -7.72 -22.90
CA LEU A 67 -2.05 -6.86 -21.86
C LEU A 67 -3.05 -7.69 -21.05
N ILE A 68 -2.81 -7.82 -19.75
CA ILE A 68 -3.66 -8.58 -18.84
C ILE A 68 -4.38 -7.59 -17.91
N ARG A 69 -5.71 -7.67 -17.86
CA ARG A 69 -6.53 -6.97 -16.88
C ARG A 69 -6.76 -7.87 -15.67
N HIS A 70 -6.43 -7.35 -14.52
CA HIS A 70 -6.60 -8.03 -13.23
C HIS A 70 -7.93 -7.67 -12.58
N ALA A 71 -8.41 -8.50 -11.66
CA ALA A 71 -9.71 -8.32 -11.01
C ALA A 71 -9.83 -6.96 -10.28
N ASN A 72 -8.71 -6.32 -9.83
CA ASN A 72 -8.64 -5.00 -9.18
C ASN A 72 -8.63 -3.80 -10.16
N GLY A 73 -8.84 -4.06 -11.44
CA GLY A 73 -8.80 -3.03 -12.47
C GLY A 73 -7.38 -2.60 -12.88
N TYR A 74 -6.34 -3.05 -12.18
CA TYR A 74 -4.97 -2.89 -12.64
C TYR A 74 -4.75 -3.69 -13.92
N LYS A 75 -3.76 -3.26 -14.72
CA LYS A 75 -3.32 -4.01 -15.90
C LYS A 75 -1.81 -4.17 -15.88
N THR A 76 -1.34 -5.28 -16.47
CA THR A 76 0.09 -5.48 -16.71
C THR A 76 0.32 -5.72 -18.20
N ARG A 77 1.31 -5.03 -18.78
CA ARG A 77 1.74 -5.22 -20.18
C ARG A 77 3.09 -5.90 -20.21
N TYR A 78 3.19 -6.86 -21.11
CA TYR A 78 4.37 -7.65 -21.38
C TYR A 78 4.69 -7.48 -22.87
N ALA A 79 5.70 -6.68 -23.21
CA ALA A 79 5.98 -6.30 -24.58
C ALA A 79 7.32 -6.81 -25.08
N HIS A 80 7.60 -6.62 -26.37
CA HIS A 80 8.74 -7.12 -27.14
C HIS A 80 8.85 -8.65 -27.18
N LEU A 81 7.71 -9.35 -27.06
CA LEU A 81 7.67 -10.81 -27.07
C LEU A 81 8.08 -11.39 -28.43
N ALA A 82 8.67 -12.57 -28.43
CA ALA A 82 9.13 -13.22 -29.61
C ALA A 82 7.99 -13.62 -30.57
N TYR A 83 8.20 -13.47 -31.87
CA TYR A 83 7.22 -13.86 -32.89
C TYR A 83 6.86 -15.34 -32.78
N GLY A 84 5.57 -15.64 -32.89
CA GLY A 84 5.06 -17.01 -32.87
C GLY A 84 5.04 -17.69 -31.48
N THR A 85 5.43 -17.00 -30.42
CA THR A 85 5.57 -17.61 -29.07
C THR A 85 4.46 -17.31 -28.08
N ILE A 86 3.58 -16.34 -28.36
CA ILE A 86 2.45 -15.99 -27.49
C ILE A 86 1.37 -17.07 -27.57
N ILE A 87 1.14 -17.77 -26.46
CA ILE A 87 0.25 -18.94 -26.36
C ILE A 87 -1.16 -18.59 -25.82
N VAL A 88 -1.43 -17.32 -25.53
CA VAL A 88 -2.72 -16.84 -25.03
C VAL A 88 -3.42 -15.96 -26.07
N ASN A 89 -4.74 -15.84 -25.99
CA ASN A 89 -5.56 -15.00 -26.84
C ASN A 89 -6.37 -14.00 -26.02
N LYS A 90 -6.90 -12.95 -26.65
CA LYS A 90 -7.85 -12.04 -26.00
C LYS A 90 -9.02 -12.83 -25.40
N GLY A 91 -9.38 -12.51 -24.16
CA GLY A 91 -10.41 -13.21 -23.39
C GLY A 91 -9.90 -14.42 -22.61
N THR A 92 -8.66 -14.88 -22.83
CA THR A 92 -8.09 -16.02 -22.08
C THR A 92 -7.91 -15.64 -20.61
N ALA A 93 -8.48 -16.44 -19.70
CA ALA A 93 -8.16 -16.36 -18.28
C ALA A 93 -6.78 -16.95 -18.01
N VAL A 94 -5.94 -16.25 -17.26
CA VAL A 94 -4.60 -16.68 -16.90
C VAL A 94 -4.42 -16.68 -15.38
N SER A 95 -3.68 -17.67 -14.90
CA SER A 95 -3.27 -17.75 -13.49
C SER A 95 -1.94 -17.05 -13.27
N ALA A 96 -1.70 -16.56 -12.05
CA ALA A 96 -0.39 -16.05 -11.66
C ALA A 96 0.69 -17.12 -11.86
N GLY A 97 1.81 -16.76 -12.50
CA GLY A 97 2.88 -17.68 -12.86
C GLY A 97 2.64 -18.52 -14.12
N GLN A 98 1.48 -18.40 -14.76
CA GLN A 98 1.22 -19.06 -16.05
C GLN A 98 2.10 -18.47 -17.14
N VAL A 99 2.75 -19.32 -17.94
CA VAL A 99 3.50 -18.89 -19.15
C VAL A 99 2.52 -18.29 -20.15
N ILE A 100 2.87 -17.12 -20.70
CA ILE A 100 2.07 -16.39 -21.70
C ILE A 100 2.79 -16.22 -23.04
N GLY A 101 4.11 -16.39 -23.05
CA GLY A 101 4.96 -16.28 -24.23
C GLY A 101 6.43 -16.32 -23.85
N TYR A 102 7.29 -15.91 -24.76
CA TYR A 102 8.74 -15.88 -24.57
C TYR A 102 9.28 -14.48 -24.83
N MET A 103 10.36 -14.13 -24.13
CA MET A 103 11.09 -12.89 -24.35
C MET A 103 11.61 -12.84 -25.80
N GLY A 104 11.50 -11.65 -26.40
CA GLY A 104 11.99 -11.41 -27.75
C GLY A 104 12.60 -10.01 -27.90
N ASN A 105 12.60 -9.52 -29.13
CA ASN A 105 13.07 -8.20 -29.52
C ASN A 105 12.22 -7.58 -30.64
N THR A 106 10.92 -7.91 -30.68
CA THR A 106 10.01 -7.33 -31.66
C THR A 106 9.60 -5.90 -31.27
N GLY A 107 9.23 -5.09 -32.26
CA GLY A 107 8.94 -3.67 -32.04
C GLY A 107 10.19 -2.81 -31.93
N THR A 108 10.12 -1.68 -31.24
CA THR A 108 11.27 -0.79 -31.05
C THR A 108 12.16 -1.29 -29.91
N ALA A 109 12.82 -2.44 -30.13
CA ALA A 109 13.72 -3.07 -29.18
C ALA A 109 15.11 -3.24 -29.80
N TYR A 110 16.16 -2.77 -29.12
CA TYR A 110 17.56 -2.84 -29.56
C TYR A 110 18.32 -4.08 -29.03
N GLY A 111 17.61 -5.01 -28.45
CA GLY A 111 18.10 -6.27 -27.89
C GLY A 111 16.98 -7.02 -27.19
N GLY A 112 17.18 -8.33 -26.97
CA GLY A 112 16.16 -9.16 -26.31
C GLY A 112 15.94 -8.73 -24.85
N HIS A 113 14.76 -8.24 -24.54
CA HIS A 113 14.32 -7.89 -23.19
C HIS A 113 12.80 -7.98 -23.08
N LEU A 114 12.31 -8.03 -21.85
CA LEU A 114 10.91 -7.81 -21.52
C LEU A 114 10.71 -6.35 -21.13
N HIS A 115 9.88 -5.61 -21.87
CA HIS A 115 9.35 -4.34 -21.46
C HIS A 115 8.08 -4.58 -20.62
N PHE A 116 8.14 -4.27 -19.33
CA PHE A 116 7.10 -4.57 -18.37
C PHE A 116 6.48 -3.30 -17.78
N GLU A 117 5.16 -3.16 -17.96
CA GLU A 117 4.38 -2.03 -17.40
C GLU A 117 3.37 -2.50 -16.37
N VAL A 118 3.14 -1.66 -15.35
CA VAL A 118 1.99 -1.74 -14.45
C VAL A 118 1.14 -0.50 -14.64
N ILE A 119 -0.15 -0.70 -14.91
CA ILE A 119 -1.10 0.36 -15.22
C ILE A 119 -2.20 0.34 -14.14
N SER A 120 -2.45 1.48 -13.52
CA SER A 120 -3.50 1.65 -12.52
C SER A 120 -4.90 1.56 -13.13
N PRO A 121 -5.97 1.41 -12.33
CA PRO A 121 -7.35 1.48 -12.80
C PRO A 121 -7.71 2.83 -13.47
N SER A 122 -7.01 3.91 -13.12
CA SER A 122 -7.16 5.24 -13.74
C SER A 122 -6.41 5.38 -15.07
N GLY A 123 -5.64 4.36 -15.50
CA GLY A 123 -4.84 4.38 -16.73
C GLY A 123 -3.43 4.93 -16.54
N GLU A 124 -3.03 5.32 -15.35
CA GLU A 124 -1.68 5.81 -15.06
C GLU A 124 -0.67 4.66 -15.06
N LYS A 125 0.48 4.85 -15.73
CA LYS A 125 1.61 3.90 -15.68
C LYS A 125 2.42 4.14 -14.42
N LEU A 126 2.49 3.12 -13.58
CA LEU A 126 3.16 3.13 -12.28
C LEU A 126 4.55 2.50 -12.38
N ASN A 127 5.43 2.83 -11.43
CA ASN A 127 6.74 2.19 -11.32
C ASN A 127 6.58 0.69 -11.00
N PRO A 128 6.92 -0.23 -11.93
CA PRO A 128 6.70 -1.66 -11.73
C PRO A 128 7.61 -2.28 -10.68
N TYR A 129 8.71 -1.63 -10.29
CA TYR A 129 9.72 -2.20 -9.38
C TYR A 129 9.10 -2.68 -8.07
N SER A 130 8.20 -1.88 -7.47
CA SER A 130 7.51 -2.26 -6.23
C SER A 130 6.59 -3.47 -6.39
N TYR A 131 6.18 -3.81 -7.62
CA TYR A 131 5.29 -4.93 -7.92
C TYR A 131 6.05 -6.20 -8.30
N LEU A 132 7.31 -6.14 -8.66
CA LEU A 132 8.13 -7.34 -8.94
C LEU A 132 8.34 -8.20 -7.68
N THR A 133 8.43 -7.57 -6.53
CA THR A 133 8.68 -8.21 -5.22
C THR A 133 7.42 -8.39 -4.40
N HIS A 134 6.34 -7.68 -4.73
CA HIS A 134 5.06 -7.73 -4.03
C HIS A 134 3.93 -8.06 -5.02
N SER A 135 2.90 -8.72 -4.56
CA SER A 135 1.67 -8.90 -5.35
C SER A 135 1.05 -7.54 -5.69
N LEU A 136 0.43 -7.43 -6.89
CA LEU A 136 -0.49 -6.32 -7.13
C LEU A 136 -1.49 -6.27 -5.97
N PRO A 137 -1.93 -5.06 -5.56
CA PRO A 137 -2.89 -4.95 -4.47
C PRO A 137 -4.05 -5.91 -4.70
N SER A 138 -4.30 -6.80 -3.74
CA SER A 138 -5.31 -7.86 -3.86
C SER A 138 -6.69 -7.26 -4.12
N THR A 139 -7.43 -7.91 -5.01
CA THR A 139 -8.84 -7.56 -5.20
C THR A 139 -9.72 -8.33 -4.26
N THR A 140 -9.93 -7.75 -3.15
CA THR A 140 -11.31 -7.66 -2.72
C THR A 140 -11.90 -6.46 -3.44
N THR A 141 -13.03 -6.59 -4.11
CA THR A 141 -13.89 -5.45 -4.49
C THR A 141 -13.85 -4.49 -3.31
N PRO A 142 -13.53 -3.17 -3.52
CA PRO A 142 -13.49 -2.25 -2.40
C PRO A 142 -14.80 -2.40 -1.63
N SER A 143 -14.75 -3.06 -0.49
CA SER A 143 -15.93 -3.29 0.32
C SER A 143 -15.99 -2.19 1.36
N ASN A 144 -17.18 -1.77 1.71
CA ASN A 144 -17.40 -0.91 2.86
C ASN A 144 -17.17 -1.71 4.15
N GLN A 145 -15.94 -2.26 4.28
CA GLN A 145 -15.57 -3.04 5.45
C GLN A 145 -15.38 -2.11 6.65
N ASN A 146 -15.97 -2.51 7.75
CA ASN A 146 -15.74 -1.83 9.03
C ASN A 146 -14.30 -2.09 9.47
N VAL A 147 -13.56 -1.01 9.66
CA VAL A 147 -12.23 -1.05 10.26
C VAL A 147 -12.41 -0.90 11.77
N ASN A 148 -12.07 -1.94 12.51
CA ASN A 148 -12.05 -1.86 13.95
C ASN A 148 -10.74 -1.22 14.41
N VAL A 149 -10.83 -0.29 15.35
CA VAL A 149 -9.69 0.26 16.08
C VAL A 149 -9.72 -0.26 17.52
N TYR A 150 -8.57 -0.67 18.02
CA TYR A 150 -8.36 -1.14 19.37
C TYR A 150 -7.34 -0.25 20.03
N TYR A 151 -7.63 0.23 21.22
CA TYR A 151 -6.75 1.15 21.92
C TYR A 151 -6.84 1.00 23.42
N ARG A 152 -5.77 1.39 24.07
CA ARG A 152 -5.67 1.45 25.52
C ARG A 152 -4.83 2.62 25.94
N VAL A 153 -5.04 3.09 27.14
CA VAL A 153 -4.25 4.18 27.74
C VAL A 153 -3.56 3.69 29.00
N LYS A 154 -2.41 4.30 29.29
CA LYS A 154 -1.77 4.23 30.59
C LYS A 154 -2.10 5.48 31.35
N THR A 155 -2.59 5.36 32.58
CA THR A 155 -2.85 6.50 33.44
C THR A 155 -1.81 6.60 34.54
N GLN A 156 -1.67 7.80 35.07
CA GLN A 156 -0.70 8.06 36.15
C GLN A 156 -0.99 7.23 37.41
N LYS A 157 -2.26 7.02 37.72
CA LYS A 157 -2.67 6.33 38.95
C LYS A 157 -2.82 4.80 38.80
N HIS A 158 -3.28 4.34 37.62
CA HIS A 158 -3.73 2.94 37.48
C HIS A 158 -2.87 2.11 36.50
N GLY A 159 -1.82 2.70 35.91
CA GLY A 159 -1.04 2.01 34.86
C GLY A 159 -1.83 1.79 33.58
N TRP A 160 -1.50 0.72 32.84
CA TRP A 160 -2.20 0.34 31.61
C TRP A 160 -3.60 -0.18 31.93
N LEU A 161 -4.61 0.40 31.28
CA LEU A 161 -6.01 -0.01 31.41
C LEU A 161 -6.37 -1.07 30.36
N PRO A 162 -7.52 -1.75 30.50
CA PRO A 162 -8.04 -2.68 29.50
C PRO A 162 -8.13 -2.06 28.09
N GLU A 163 -8.10 -2.92 27.08
CA GLU A 163 -8.30 -2.52 25.68
C GLU A 163 -9.76 -2.16 25.42
N VAL A 164 -9.98 -1.06 24.72
CA VAL A 164 -11.29 -0.60 24.23
C VAL A 164 -11.32 -0.79 22.71
N LYS A 165 -12.48 -1.17 22.18
CA LYS A 165 -12.71 -1.33 20.75
C LYS A 165 -13.68 -0.25 20.26
N ASN A 166 -13.30 0.47 19.22
CA ASN A 166 -14.13 1.49 18.58
C ASN A 166 -14.69 2.50 19.62
N LEU A 167 -16.01 2.64 19.65
CA LEU A 167 -16.74 3.48 20.61
C LEU A 167 -17.51 2.64 21.64
N ASP A 168 -17.13 1.37 21.83
CA ASP A 168 -17.82 0.49 22.81
C ASP A 168 -17.73 1.09 24.23
N ASP A 169 -16.63 1.81 24.50
CA ASP A 169 -16.41 2.57 25.73
C ASP A 169 -15.40 3.71 25.46
N TYR A 170 -14.97 4.38 26.50
CA TYR A 170 -13.79 5.26 26.50
C TYR A 170 -12.63 4.63 27.26
N ALA A 171 -11.41 4.84 26.78
CA ALA A 171 -10.22 4.45 27.53
C ALA A 171 -9.81 5.59 28.48
N GLY A 172 -9.69 5.29 29.76
CA GLY A 172 -9.26 6.26 30.78
C GLY A 172 -10.16 6.35 32.00
N TYR A 173 -9.83 7.25 32.90
CA TYR A 173 -10.64 7.62 34.06
C TYR A 173 -10.66 9.14 34.21
N GLN A 174 -11.83 9.72 34.47
CA GLN A 174 -12.02 11.18 34.56
C GLN A 174 -11.04 11.89 35.51
N ASN A 175 -10.62 11.22 36.59
CA ASN A 175 -9.75 11.80 37.62
C ASN A 175 -8.32 11.21 37.61
N SER A 176 -7.91 10.60 36.52
CA SER A 176 -6.56 10.04 36.37
C SER A 176 -5.95 10.43 35.03
N PRO A 177 -5.00 11.37 35.01
CA PRO A 177 -4.36 11.80 33.77
C PRO A 177 -3.72 10.65 32.99
N VAL A 178 -3.89 10.67 31.67
CA VAL A 178 -3.25 9.75 30.73
C VAL A 178 -1.78 10.13 30.54
N THR A 179 -0.92 9.13 30.46
CA THR A 179 0.52 9.31 30.27
C THR A 179 1.06 8.59 29.03
N SER A 180 0.31 7.62 28.51
CA SER A 180 0.69 6.89 27.28
C SER A 180 -0.53 6.29 26.59
N VAL A 181 -0.42 6.06 25.29
CA VAL A 181 -1.49 5.52 24.45
C VAL A 181 -0.91 4.46 23.52
N ALA A 182 -1.60 3.34 23.36
CA ALA A 182 -1.31 2.31 22.36
C ALA A 182 -2.54 2.09 21.49
N ILE A 183 -2.37 2.07 20.15
CA ILE A 183 -3.46 1.97 19.17
C ILE A 183 -3.08 0.99 18.07
N LYS A 184 -4.03 0.12 17.69
CA LYS A 184 -3.95 -0.74 16.50
C LYS A 184 -5.26 -0.76 15.73
N VAL A 185 -5.22 -1.18 14.49
CA VAL A 185 -6.39 -1.34 13.61
C VAL A 185 -6.46 -2.75 13.06
N SER A 186 -7.67 -3.22 12.73
CA SER A 186 -7.88 -4.54 12.13
C SER A 186 -7.40 -4.61 10.68
N GLN A 187 -7.39 -3.48 9.97
CA GLN A 187 -6.96 -3.36 8.58
C GLN A 187 -6.36 -1.98 8.34
N GLY A 188 -5.43 -1.87 7.40
CA GLY A 188 -4.70 -0.62 7.13
C GLY A 188 -3.56 -0.38 8.11
N THR A 189 -3.11 0.87 8.16
CA THR A 189 -2.02 1.30 9.03
C THR A 189 -2.44 2.53 9.83
N ILE A 190 -2.01 2.62 11.07
CA ILE A 190 -2.23 3.78 11.93
C ILE A 190 -0.89 4.28 12.44
N LYS A 191 -0.71 5.60 12.46
CA LYS A 191 0.37 6.26 13.21
C LYS A 191 -0.20 7.29 14.15
N TYR A 192 0.42 7.46 15.29
CA TYR A 192 -0.06 8.36 16.31
C TYR A 192 1.07 8.91 17.18
N ARG A 193 0.84 10.06 17.77
CA ARG A 193 1.75 10.68 18.74
C ARG A 193 0.97 11.44 19.80
N VAL A 194 1.64 11.80 20.86
CA VAL A 194 1.07 12.59 21.97
C VAL A 194 1.92 13.82 22.25
N HIS A 195 1.28 14.85 22.79
CA HIS A 195 1.93 16.05 23.32
C HIS A 195 2.01 15.95 24.84
N ASN A 196 3.17 16.20 25.39
CA ASN A 196 3.35 16.27 26.86
C ASN A 196 2.88 17.61 27.40
N LYS A 197 2.08 17.61 28.45
CA LYS A 197 1.68 18.82 29.14
C LYS A 197 2.88 19.64 29.60
N GLY A 198 2.94 20.90 29.15
CA GLY A 198 4.06 21.79 29.39
C GLY A 198 5.35 21.44 28.65
N GLY A 199 5.30 20.53 27.70
CA GLY A 199 6.46 20.04 26.95
C GLY A 199 6.28 20.17 25.44
N LYS A 200 6.51 19.05 24.71
CA LYS A 200 6.50 19.01 23.25
C LYS A 200 5.81 17.77 22.73
N TRP A 201 5.52 17.75 21.43
CA TRP A 201 5.12 16.55 20.70
C TRP A 201 6.22 15.50 20.74
N LEU A 202 5.85 14.27 21.08
CA LEU A 202 6.73 13.11 20.97
C LEU A 202 6.74 12.58 19.52
N PRO A 203 7.75 11.77 19.14
CA PRO A 203 7.77 11.11 17.83
C PRO A 203 6.51 10.28 17.56
N TYR A 204 6.17 10.11 16.27
CA TYR A 204 5.14 9.17 15.87
C TYR A 204 5.55 7.74 16.13
N VAL A 205 4.57 6.93 16.53
CA VAL A 205 4.68 5.48 16.64
C VAL A 205 3.62 4.79 15.76
N THR A 206 3.88 3.55 15.38
CA THR A 206 2.99 2.75 14.54
C THR A 206 2.67 1.39 15.16
N GLY A 207 3.38 0.99 16.21
CA GLY A 207 3.25 -0.29 16.88
C GLY A 207 2.13 -0.32 17.92
N TYR A 208 1.87 -1.54 18.42
CA TYR A 208 0.97 -1.82 19.52
C TYR A 208 1.60 -2.86 20.45
N ASN A 209 2.52 -2.41 21.27
CA ASN A 209 3.18 -3.26 22.28
C ASN A 209 3.49 -2.43 23.53
N ILE A 210 2.73 -2.65 24.58
CA ILE A 210 2.86 -1.90 25.85
C ILE A 210 4.17 -2.13 26.61
N ASN A 211 4.94 -3.12 26.20
CA ASN A 211 6.26 -3.45 26.79
C ASN A 211 7.44 -2.91 25.93
N GLU A 212 7.17 -2.26 24.80
CA GLU A 212 8.19 -1.74 23.88
C GLU A 212 8.05 -0.22 23.77
N PHE A 213 9.00 0.48 24.38
CA PHE A 213 8.97 1.94 24.51
C PHE A 213 9.24 2.68 23.19
N THR A 214 10.04 2.12 22.30
CA THR A 214 10.53 2.85 21.12
C THR A 214 9.45 3.11 20.08
N ASN A 215 8.63 2.10 19.78
CA ASN A 215 7.57 2.20 18.77
C ASN A 215 6.26 1.50 19.15
N GLY A 216 6.19 0.87 20.32
CA GLY A 216 5.03 0.10 20.73
C GLY A 216 3.87 0.93 21.27
N TYR A 217 4.14 2.14 21.77
CA TYR A 217 3.14 3.07 22.28
C TYR A 217 3.68 4.52 22.28
N ALA A 218 2.76 5.50 22.22
CA ALA A 218 3.10 6.92 22.35
C ALA A 218 2.98 7.36 23.80
N GLY A 219 4.01 7.99 24.36
CA GLY A 219 4.06 8.49 25.72
C GLY A 219 5.38 8.15 26.40
N ASN A 220 5.71 8.84 27.48
CA ASN A 220 6.95 8.70 28.22
C ASN A 220 6.75 8.83 29.75
N ASN A 221 5.57 8.42 30.23
CA ASN A 221 5.08 8.55 31.62
C ASN A 221 4.80 9.99 32.09
N ASN A 222 5.02 11.01 31.27
CA ASN A 222 4.54 12.36 31.55
C ASN A 222 3.06 12.49 31.18
N ILE A 223 2.35 13.38 31.87
CA ILE A 223 0.96 13.70 31.57
C ILE A 223 0.88 14.23 30.13
N ILE A 224 -0.09 13.73 29.36
CA ILE A 224 -0.37 14.23 28.01
C ILE A 224 -1.55 15.19 28.03
N ASP A 225 -1.56 16.15 27.11
CA ASP A 225 -2.63 17.14 26.94
C ASP A 225 -3.21 17.16 25.52
N ALA A 226 -2.57 16.48 24.57
CA ALA A 226 -3.10 16.29 23.22
C ALA A 226 -2.64 14.99 22.57
N ILE A 227 -3.42 14.52 21.60
CA ILE A 227 -3.14 13.35 20.75
C ILE A 227 -3.42 13.66 19.30
N GLU A 228 -2.56 13.16 18.41
CA GLU A 228 -2.72 13.25 16.97
C GLU A 228 -2.64 11.83 16.37
N ILE A 229 -3.63 11.49 15.52
CA ILE A 229 -3.79 10.15 14.94
C ILE A 229 -4.00 10.27 13.45
N TYR A 230 -3.30 9.44 12.64
CA TYR A 230 -3.51 9.28 11.21
C TYR A 230 -3.80 7.84 10.87
N TYR A 231 -4.85 7.63 10.08
CA TYR A 231 -5.18 6.32 9.53
C TYR A 231 -4.92 6.29 8.03
N TYR A 232 -4.26 5.25 7.57
CA TYR A 232 -4.01 5.00 6.16
C TYR A 232 -4.89 3.85 5.68
N THR A 233 -5.89 4.21 4.87
CA THR A 233 -6.83 3.24 4.29
C THR A 233 -6.12 2.36 3.28
N PRO A 234 -6.14 1.03 3.41
CA PRO A 234 -5.55 0.14 2.43
C PRO A 234 -6.37 0.15 1.13
N ASN A 235 -5.75 -0.29 0.03
CA ASN A 235 -6.35 -0.22 -1.30
C ASN A 235 -7.63 -1.04 -1.49
N ASN A 236 -7.84 -2.06 -0.64
CA ASN A 236 -9.03 -2.92 -0.68
C ASN A 236 -10.24 -2.35 0.08
N ILE A 237 -10.13 -1.17 0.70
CA ILE A 237 -11.22 -0.51 1.42
C ILE A 237 -11.59 0.79 0.69
N ARG A 238 -12.87 0.96 0.40
CA ARG A 238 -13.45 2.19 -0.15
C ARG A 238 -14.86 2.40 0.44
N PRO A 239 -15.30 3.66 0.63
CA PRO A 239 -14.53 4.89 0.43
C PRO A 239 -13.31 4.98 1.34
N TYR A 240 -12.40 5.92 1.08
CA TYR A 240 -11.30 6.22 1.99
C TYR A 240 -11.83 6.60 3.36
N LYS A 241 -11.24 6.00 4.40
CA LYS A 241 -11.63 6.18 5.78
C LYS A 241 -10.62 7.07 6.52
N LYS A 242 -11.08 7.69 7.59
CA LYS A 242 -10.26 8.54 8.47
C LYS A 242 -10.37 8.07 9.91
N ALA A 243 -9.33 8.28 10.69
CA ALA A 243 -9.45 8.19 12.13
C ALA A 243 -10.28 9.37 12.65
N ARG A 244 -11.25 9.07 13.50
CA ARG A 244 -12.07 10.04 14.21
C ARG A 244 -11.89 9.82 15.70
N TYR A 245 -11.43 10.82 16.41
CA TYR A 245 -11.04 10.69 17.81
C TYR A 245 -11.35 11.93 18.62
N LYS A 246 -11.56 11.74 19.92
CA LYS A 246 -11.76 12.82 20.88
C LYS A 246 -11.19 12.46 22.24
N VAL A 247 -10.89 13.47 23.04
CA VAL A 247 -10.49 13.35 24.45
C VAL A 247 -11.42 14.16 25.34
N ASN A 248 -11.56 13.78 26.61
CA ASN A 248 -12.29 14.51 27.65
C ASN A 248 -13.74 14.89 27.27
N GLY A 249 -14.37 14.14 26.34
CA GLY A 249 -15.71 14.50 25.87
C GLY A 249 -15.78 15.70 24.92
N TYR A 250 -14.63 16.29 24.53
CA TYR A 250 -14.57 17.39 23.56
C TYR A 250 -15.07 16.96 22.16
N PRO A 251 -15.32 17.92 21.23
CA PRO A 251 -15.69 17.56 19.86
C PRO A 251 -14.68 16.64 19.18
N TYR A 252 -15.17 15.79 18.26
CA TYR A 252 -14.32 14.89 17.50
C TYR A 252 -13.38 15.67 16.57
N GLN A 253 -12.13 15.21 16.50
CA GLN A 253 -11.15 15.56 15.50
C GLN A 253 -11.06 14.45 14.48
N TYR A 254 -10.67 14.81 13.25
CA TYR A 254 -10.34 13.86 12.19
C TYR A 254 -8.86 13.94 11.85
N ASP A 255 -8.31 12.83 11.39
CA ASP A 255 -6.94 12.80 10.94
C ASP A 255 -6.74 13.84 9.81
N ASN A 256 -5.62 14.57 9.90
CA ASN A 256 -5.18 15.56 8.91
C ASN A 256 -6.17 16.72 8.60
N GLU A 257 -7.19 16.95 9.40
CA GLU A 257 -8.13 18.06 9.18
C GLU A 257 -7.75 19.30 10.01
N ARG A 258 -6.98 20.19 9.37
CA ARG A 258 -6.74 21.56 9.85
C ARG A 258 -7.72 22.50 9.14
N LYS A 259 -9.01 22.39 9.44
CA LYS A 259 -10.08 23.21 8.86
C LYS A 259 -10.99 23.72 9.94
N ASN A 260 -11.58 24.90 9.73
CA ASN A 260 -12.59 25.51 10.62
C ASN A 260 -12.11 25.70 12.07
N GLY A 261 -10.86 26.13 12.28
CA GLY A 261 -10.29 26.34 13.60
C GLY A 261 -9.87 25.05 14.32
N MET A 262 -9.85 23.93 13.63
CA MET A 262 -9.36 22.64 14.14
C MET A 262 -7.87 22.49 13.85
N ASP A 263 -7.10 22.08 14.88
CA ASP A 263 -5.63 21.98 14.80
C ASP A 263 -5.12 20.61 14.30
N GLY A 264 -6.02 19.68 13.96
CA GLY A 264 -5.68 18.32 13.53
C GLY A 264 -5.23 17.40 14.68
N TYR A 265 -5.43 17.81 15.92
CA TYR A 265 -5.22 17.00 17.12
C TYR A 265 -6.39 17.15 18.09
N ALA A 266 -6.64 16.12 18.91
CA ALA A 266 -7.63 16.20 20.00
C ALA A 266 -6.94 16.55 21.31
N GLY A 267 -7.53 17.48 22.05
CA GLY A 267 -7.04 17.99 23.33
C GLY A 267 -6.96 19.51 23.35
N VAL A 268 -6.62 20.02 24.51
CA VAL A 268 -6.36 21.46 24.76
C VAL A 268 -5.01 21.56 25.45
N ILE A 269 -4.05 22.20 24.78
CA ILE A 269 -2.69 22.34 25.32
C ILE A 269 -2.73 22.93 26.72
N GLY A 270 -2.10 22.24 27.66
CA GLY A 270 -2.11 22.59 29.09
C GLY A 270 -3.19 21.88 29.91
N VAL A 271 -4.22 21.28 29.30
CA VAL A 271 -5.28 20.54 29.99
C VAL A 271 -5.03 19.03 29.89
N PRO A 272 -4.87 18.32 31.02
CA PRO A 272 -4.63 16.88 31.00
C PRO A 272 -5.70 16.10 30.25
N VAL A 273 -5.28 15.17 29.38
CA VAL A 273 -6.16 14.14 28.82
C VAL A 273 -6.45 13.12 29.93
N THR A 274 -7.71 12.79 30.12
CA THR A 274 -8.16 11.77 31.07
C THR A 274 -8.92 10.64 30.42
N THR A 275 -9.58 10.91 29.29
CA THR A 275 -10.33 9.91 28.51
C THR A 275 -10.07 10.04 27.02
N LEU A 276 -10.14 8.92 26.29
CA LEU A 276 -9.92 8.84 24.85
C LEU A 276 -10.99 7.95 24.21
N GLN A 277 -11.55 8.39 23.09
CA GLN A 277 -12.40 7.57 22.21
C GLN A 277 -11.91 7.68 20.77
N ILE A 278 -11.87 6.56 20.08
CA ILE A 278 -11.38 6.47 18.68
C ILE A 278 -12.29 5.56 17.87
N LYS A 279 -12.57 5.94 16.61
CA LYS A 279 -13.09 5.04 15.58
C LYS A 279 -12.47 5.37 14.23
N VAL A 280 -12.66 4.47 13.25
CA VAL A 280 -12.31 4.69 11.85
C VAL A 280 -13.59 4.62 11.02
N ASP A 281 -13.94 5.72 10.34
CA ASP A 281 -15.17 5.85 9.52
C ASP A 281 -14.97 6.67 8.22
#